data_b95c8e9cc5c75f79ad68ced1fc6ff3f8
#
_entry.id   b95c8e9cc5c75f79ad68ced1fc6ff3f8
#
_cell.length_a   1.000
_cell.length_b   1.000
_cell.length_c   1.000
_cell.angle_alpha   90.00
_cell.angle_beta   90.00
_cell.angle_gamma   90.00
#
_symmetry.space_group_name_H-M   'P 1'
#
loop_
_entity.id
_entity.type
_entity.pdbx_description
1 polymer ?
#
loop_
_entity_poly.entity_id
_entity_poly.type
_entity_poly.pdbx_seq_one_letter_code
_entity_poly.pdbx_strand_id
1 'polypeptide(L)'
;FAPLEAVKGVKQYLTNSDNNIFCIGDETQLKQLFQEHSFSSPFLHLVHAPEVIGYHEHPTKALKEKPNSSISIGFKLLATGEIDAFLSAGNTGAMLVGAMFSIKPIIGVLRPTIATLLPKLDGQTGILVDVGLNADCKPEQLNQFGILGNLYAKHILNISDPSVALLNMGEEEGKGNLLAQATYPLLKENTAIRFIGNVEGRDVFNDKADVIVCDGFTGNIILKTAEAMYDAAKHQ
;
A
#
# COMPACT_ATOMS: atom_id res chain seq x y z
N PHE A 1 -5.20 -5.19 -18.07
CA PHE A 1 -5.20 -6.48 -17.36
C PHE A 1 -6.49 -6.72 -16.57
N ALA A 2 -7.07 -5.71 -15.92
CA ALA A 2 -8.41 -5.81 -15.33
C ALA A 2 -9.48 -5.80 -16.44
N PRO A 3 -10.61 -6.52 -16.27
CA PRO A 3 -10.97 -7.32 -15.10
C PRO A 3 -10.46 -8.77 -15.11
N LEU A 4 -9.85 -9.25 -16.21
CA LEU A 4 -9.47 -10.66 -16.39
C LEU A 4 -8.55 -11.18 -15.27
N GLU A 5 -7.49 -10.44 -14.94
CA GLU A 5 -6.53 -10.90 -13.91
C GLU A 5 -7.15 -10.88 -12.50
N ALA A 6 -8.08 -9.95 -12.23
CA ALA A 6 -8.87 -9.96 -11.00
C ALA A 6 -9.74 -11.21 -10.89
N VAL A 7 -10.42 -11.61 -11.98
CA VAL A 7 -11.24 -12.83 -12.04
C VAL A 7 -10.40 -14.08 -11.79
N LYS A 8 -9.22 -14.18 -12.41
CA LYS A 8 -8.28 -15.29 -12.19
C LYS A 8 -7.83 -15.36 -10.72
N GLY A 9 -7.47 -14.21 -10.14
CA GLY A 9 -7.06 -14.13 -8.73
C GLY A 9 -8.17 -14.55 -7.77
N VAL A 10 -9.40 -14.09 -8.00
CA VAL A 10 -10.57 -14.48 -7.20
C VAL A 10 -10.84 -15.99 -7.32
N LYS A 11 -10.80 -16.54 -8.54
CA LYS A 11 -10.92 -17.99 -8.75
C LYS A 11 -9.87 -18.76 -7.96
N GLN A 12 -8.60 -18.37 -8.06
CA GLN A 12 -7.50 -19.02 -7.35
C GLN A 12 -7.70 -18.95 -5.83
N TYR A 13 -8.11 -17.81 -5.30
CA TYR A 13 -8.35 -17.62 -3.88
C TYR A 13 -9.51 -18.49 -3.38
N LEU A 14 -10.67 -18.41 -4.03
CA LEU A 14 -11.89 -19.14 -3.64
C LEU A 14 -11.82 -20.66 -3.89
N THR A 15 -10.80 -21.14 -4.58
CA THR A 15 -10.55 -22.60 -4.66
C THR A 15 -10.11 -23.17 -3.32
N ASN A 16 -9.52 -22.35 -2.44
CA ASN A 16 -8.96 -22.77 -1.15
C ASN A 16 -9.48 -21.94 0.04
N SER A 17 -10.59 -21.21 -0.13
CA SER A 17 -11.12 -20.31 0.90
C SER A 17 -12.65 -20.22 0.82
N ASP A 18 -13.28 -20.15 1.99
CA ASP A 18 -14.73 -19.99 2.16
C ASP A 18 -15.12 -18.54 2.54
N ASN A 19 -14.21 -17.56 2.32
CA ASN A 19 -14.51 -16.17 2.56
C ASN A 19 -15.41 -15.59 1.46
N ASN A 20 -16.37 -14.75 1.83
CA ASN A 20 -17.20 -14.06 0.86
C ASN A 20 -16.38 -13.02 0.07
N ILE A 21 -16.41 -13.09 -1.25
CA ILE A 21 -15.74 -12.15 -2.15
C ILE A 21 -16.79 -11.40 -2.97
N PHE A 22 -16.79 -10.07 -2.85
CA PHE A 22 -17.61 -9.16 -3.61
C PHE A 22 -16.80 -8.59 -4.79
N CYS A 23 -17.03 -9.10 -6.01
CA CYS A 23 -16.42 -8.56 -7.22
C CYS A 23 -17.22 -7.39 -7.73
N ILE A 24 -16.63 -6.20 -7.71
CA ILE A 24 -17.30 -4.94 -8.05
C ILE A 24 -16.84 -4.48 -9.44
N GLY A 25 -17.75 -4.43 -10.41
CA GLY A 25 -17.45 -4.04 -11.79
C GLY A 25 -18.66 -4.16 -12.71
N ASP A 26 -18.44 -4.12 -14.03
CA ASP A 26 -19.51 -4.44 -14.98
C ASP A 26 -19.96 -5.89 -14.79
N GLU A 27 -21.18 -6.06 -14.29
CA GLU A 27 -21.70 -7.39 -13.91
C GLU A 27 -21.79 -8.33 -15.11
N THR A 28 -22.15 -7.82 -16.29
CA THR A 28 -22.25 -8.63 -17.51
C THR A 28 -20.88 -9.17 -17.90
N GLN A 29 -19.89 -8.30 -17.91
CA GLN A 29 -18.51 -8.67 -18.22
C GLN A 29 -17.93 -9.65 -17.17
N LEU A 30 -18.18 -9.41 -15.89
CA LEU A 30 -17.73 -10.31 -14.82
C LEU A 30 -18.38 -11.69 -14.93
N LYS A 31 -19.70 -11.77 -15.16
CA LYS A 31 -20.41 -13.05 -15.38
C LYS A 31 -19.82 -13.83 -16.55
N GLN A 32 -19.61 -13.15 -17.68
CA GLN A 32 -19.01 -13.78 -18.86
C GLN A 32 -17.62 -14.35 -18.54
N LEU A 33 -16.75 -13.56 -17.92
CA LEU A 33 -15.39 -14.00 -17.58
C LEU A 33 -15.36 -15.18 -16.60
N PHE A 34 -16.21 -15.19 -15.57
CA PHE A 34 -16.31 -16.34 -14.67
C PHE A 34 -16.83 -17.58 -15.38
N GLN A 35 -17.77 -17.45 -16.31
CA GLN A 35 -18.26 -18.58 -17.14
C GLN A 35 -17.16 -19.11 -18.08
N GLU A 36 -16.43 -18.24 -18.78
CA GLU A 36 -15.30 -18.61 -19.65
C GLU A 36 -14.22 -19.38 -18.88
N HIS A 37 -14.00 -19.00 -17.62
CA HIS A 37 -13.05 -19.70 -16.73
C HIS A 37 -13.66 -20.89 -15.98
N SER A 38 -14.90 -21.31 -16.31
CA SER A 38 -15.61 -22.44 -15.69
C SER A 38 -15.57 -22.38 -14.15
N PHE A 39 -15.88 -21.19 -13.57
CA PHE A 39 -15.85 -20.97 -12.15
C PHE A 39 -17.18 -20.48 -11.60
N SER A 40 -17.64 -21.13 -10.52
CA SER A 40 -18.80 -20.73 -9.73
C SER A 40 -18.51 -21.09 -8.25
N SER A 41 -18.92 -20.22 -7.35
CA SER A 41 -18.78 -20.45 -5.91
C SER A 41 -19.94 -19.78 -5.18
N PRO A 42 -20.48 -20.39 -4.10
CA PRO A 42 -21.50 -19.76 -3.26
C PRO A 42 -20.96 -18.53 -2.51
N PHE A 43 -19.63 -18.41 -2.39
CA PHE A 43 -18.94 -17.30 -1.73
C PHE A 43 -18.59 -16.15 -2.69
N LEU A 44 -18.94 -16.27 -3.99
CA LEU A 44 -18.71 -15.22 -4.98
C LEU A 44 -19.98 -14.37 -5.16
N HIS A 45 -19.88 -13.09 -4.88
CA HIS A 45 -20.95 -12.11 -5.06
C HIS A 45 -20.53 -11.07 -6.12
N LEU A 46 -21.41 -10.83 -7.10
CA LEU A 46 -21.16 -9.81 -8.12
C LEU A 46 -21.93 -8.53 -7.77
N VAL A 47 -21.24 -7.40 -7.78
CA VAL A 47 -21.84 -6.08 -7.54
C VAL A 47 -21.63 -5.22 -8.77
N HIS A 48 -22.76 -4.78 -9.37
CA HIS A 48 -22.71 -3.98 -10.59
C HIS A 48 -22.15 -2.58 -10.35
N ALA A 49 -21.13 -2.21 -11.15
CA ALA A 49 -20.52 -0.90 -11.18
C ALA A 49 -20.27 -0.49 -12.65
N PRO A 50 -21.17 0.34 -13.25
CA PRO A 50 -21.08 0.69 -14.66
C PRO A 50 -20.01 1.72 -14.99
N GLU A 51 -19.45 2.40 -13.98
CA GLU A 51 -18.50 3.48 -14.18
C GLU A 51 -17.08 3.05 -13.77
N VAL A 52 -16.08 3.56 -14.49
CA VAL A 52 -14.64 3.30 -14.23
C VAL A 52 -13.90 4.60 -14.03
N ILE A 53 -13.11 4.69 -12.96
CA ILE A 53 -12.15 5.78 -12.75
C ILE A 53 -10.84 5.39 -13.44
N GLY A 54 -10.47 6.13 -14.48
CA GLY A 54 -9.23 5.90 -15.22
C GLY A 54 -7.98 6.36 -14.46
N TYR A 55 -6.81 5.83 -14.85
CA TYR A 55 -5.53 6.13 -14.18
C TYR A 55 -5.10 7.59 -14.29
N HIS A 56 -5.52 8.31 -15.33
CA HIS A 56 -5.15 9.71 -15.58
C HIS A 56 -6.19 10.71 -15.04
N GLU A 57 -7.27 10.25 -14.45
CA GLU A 57 -8.30 11.14 -13.91
C GLU A 57 -7.89 11.72 -12.55
N HIS A 58 -8.25 12.98 -12.34
CA HIS A 58 -7.99 13.62 -11.06
C HIS A 58 -8.83 12.96 -9.95
N PRO A 59 -8.22 12.38 -8.91
CA PRO A 59 -8.89 11.52 -7.94
C PRO A 59 -10.15 12.08 -7.32
N THR A 60 -10.07 13.28 -6.75
CA THR A 60 -11.20 13.94 -6.05
C THR A 60 -12.36 14.25 -7.01
N LYS A 61 -12.04 14.71 -8.23
CA LYS A 61 -13.04 15.01 -9.26
C LYS A 61 -13.72 13.75 -9.73
N ALA A 62 -12.93 12.73 -10.06
CA ALA A 62 -13.44 11.45 -10.56
C ALA A 62 -14.38 10.76 -9.56
N LEU A 63 -14.02 10.70 -8.26
CA LEU A 63 -14.89 10.14 -7.23
C LEU A 63 -16.22 10.89 -7.08
N LYS A 64 -16.21 12.23 -7.25
CA LYS A 64 -17.43 13.05 -7.19
C LYS A 64 -18.31 12.85 -8.40
N GLU A 65 -17.73 12.75 -9.61
CA GLU A 65 -18.45 12.64 -10.87
C GLU A 65 -18.89 11.21 -11.19
N LYS A 66 -18.21 10.18 -10.60
CA LYS A 66 -18.47 8.76 -10.83
C LYS A 66 -18.87 8.02 -9.55
N PRO A 67 -20.02 8.33 -8.96
CA PRO A 67 -20.48 7.70 -7.71
C PRO A 67 -20.79 6.20 -7.87
N ASN A 68 -21.02 5.72 -9.10
CA ASN A 68 -21.28 4.32 -9.41
C ASN A 68 -20.02 3.60 -9.95
N SER A 69 -18.84 4.16 -9.74
CA SER A 69 -17.59 3.46 -10.06
C SER A 69 -17.31 2.35 -9.07
N SER A 70 -16.55 1.34 -9.49
CA SER A 70 -16.15 0.23 -8.62
C SER A 70 -15.43 0.69 -7.34
N ILE A 71 -14.62 1.75 -7.42
CA ILE A 71 -13.94 2.34 -6.27
C ILE A 71 -14.95 3.01 -5.32
N SER A 72 -15.88 3.82 -5.84
CA SER A 72 -16.90 4.51 -5.03
C SER A 72 -17.83 3.53 -4.33
N ILE A 73 -18.29 2.49 -5.04
CA ILE A 73 -19.14 1.43 -4.49
C ILE A 73 -18.38 0.62 -3.44
N GLY A 74 -17.13 0.24 -3.72
CA GLY A 74 -16.31 -0.51 -2.77
C GLY A 74 -16.12 0.22 -1.43
N PHE A 75 -15.82 1.52 -1.47
CA PHE A 75 -15.74 2.32 -0.26
C PHE A 75 -17.09 2.50 0.46
N LYS A 76 -18.19 2.55 -0.28
CA LYS A 76 -19.52 2.58 0.32
C LYS A 76 -19.80 1.30 1.10
N LEU A 77 -19.58 0.13 0.49
CA LEU A 77 -19.76 -1.17 1.14
C LEU A 77 -18.86 -1.32 2.38
N LEU A 78 -17.61 -0.86 2.29
CA LEU A 78 -16.69 -0.87 3.43
C LEU A 78 -17.16 0.06 4.56
N ALA A 79 -17.62 1.27 4.24
CA ALA A 79 -18.11 2.24 5.20
C ALA A 79 -19.41 1.82 5.90
N THR A 80 -20.26 1.03 5.22
CA THR A 80 -21.51 0.48 5.80
C THR A 80 -21.28 -0.82 6.55
N GLY A 81 -20.06 -1.40 6.51
CA GLY A 81 -19.74 -2.67 7.16
C GLY A 81 -20.29 -3.90 6.43
N GLU A 82 -20.65 -3.77 5.16
CA GLU A 82 -21.08 -4.89 4.32
C GLU A 82 -19.89 -5.76 3.86
N ILE A 83 -18.69 -5.18 3.85
CA ILE A 83 -17.42 -5.87 3.62
C ILE A 83 -16.40 -5.45 4.68
N ASP A 84 -15.48 -6.34 5.04
CA ASP A 84 -14.45 -6.11 6.06
C ASP A 84 -13.16 -5.51 5.46
N ALA A 85 -12.92 -5.72 4.16
CA ALA A 85 -11.75 -5.22 3.45
C ALA A 85 -12.09 -4.86 2.01
N PHE A 86 -11.36 -3.89 1.45
CA PHE A 86 -11.49 -3.49 0.05
C PHE A 86 -10.12 -3.48 -0.63
N LEU A 87 -10.00 -4.22 -1.74
CA LEU A 87 -8.79 -4.30 -2.56
C LEU A 87 -9.08 -3.74 -3.95
N SER A 88 -8.15 -2.97 -4.48
CA SER A 88 -8.24 -2.45 -5.84
C SER A 88 -6.86 -2.25 -6.43
N ALA A 89 -6.69 -2.58 -7.70
CA ALA A 89 -5.52 -2.23 -8.51
C ALA A 89 -5.74 -0.95 -9.34
N GLY A 90 -6.79 -0.19 -9.02
CA GLY A 90 -7.18 1.01 -9.76
C GLY A 90 -6.32 2.24 -9.43
N ASN A 91 -6.88 3.42 -9.72
CA ASN A 91 -6.22 4.70 -9.45
C ASN A 91 -5.88 4.86 -7.96
N THR A 92 -4.59 4.84 -7.60
CA THR A 92 -4.11 4.93 -6.21
C THR A 92 -4.57 6.20 -5.50
N GLY A 93 -4.59 7.33 -6.21
CA GLY A 93 -5.09 8.58 -5.66
C GLY A 93 -6.59 8.52 -5.34
N ALA A 94 -7.39 7.86 -6.19
CA ALA A 94 -8.81 7.65 -5.91
C ALA A 94 -9.04 6.70 -4.72
N MET A 95 -8.19 5.69 -4.56
CA MET A 95 -8.20 4.82 -3.37
C MET A 95 -7.92 5.61 -2.10
N LEU A 96 -6.89 6.47 -2.10
CA LEU A 96 -6.58 7.33 -0.96
C LEU A 96 -7.74 8.28 -0.62
N VAL A 97 -8.21 9.03 -1.64
CA VAL A 97 -9.27 10.03 -1.43
C VAL A 97 -10.56 9.36 -0.97
N GLY A 98 -10.91 8.22 -1.57
CA GLY A 98 -12.05 7.40 -1.15
C GLY A 98 -11.94 6.93 0.29
N ALA A 99 -10.78 6.41 0.70
CA ALA A 99 -10.53 6.00 2.09
C ALA A 99 -10.66 7.19 3.06
N MET A 100 -10.04 8.32 2.75
CA MET A 100 -10.08 9.52 3.62
C MET A 100 -11.50 10.05 3.84
N PHE A 101 -12.34 10.05 2.80
CA PHE A 101 -13.70 10.56 2.92
C PHE A 101 -14.70 9.55 3.51
N SER A 102 -14.52 8.26 3.20
CA SER A 102 -15.48 7.21 3.59
C SER A 102 -15.14 6.57 4.94
N ILE A 103 -13.87 6.25 5.19
CA ILE A 103 -13.41 5.53 6.39
C ILE A 103 -12.87 6.51 7.44
N LYS A 104 -12.28 7.61 7.01
CA LYS A 104 -11.56 8.61 7.79
C LYS A 104 -10.22 8.09 8.36
N PRO A 105 -9.23 8.97 8.54
CA PRO A 105 -7.97 8.62 9.20
C PRO A 105 -8.19 8.25 10.67
N ILE A 106 -7.33 7.41 11.21
CA ILE A 106 -7.24 7.16 12.65
C ILE A 106 -6.94 8.48 13.37
N ILE A 107 -7.61 8.74 14.50
CA ILE A 107 -7.42 9.98 15.27
C ILE A 107 -5.94 10.11 15.66
N GLY A 108 -5.35 11.28 15.38
CA GLY A 108 -3.95 11.58 15.67
C GLY A 108 -2.98 11.26 14.51
N VAL A 109 -3.41 10.53 13.47
CA VAL A 109 -2.60 10.34 12.26
C VAL A 109 -2.66 11.60 11.40
N LEU A 110 -1.49 12.23 11.18
CA LEU A 110 -1.37 13.48 10.41
C LEU A 110 -1.66 13.28 8.94
N ARG A 111 -1.12 12.17 8.37
CA ARG A 111 -1.38 11.72 7.01
C ARG A 111 -1.34 10.21 6.91
N PRO A 112 -2.24 9.60 6.13
CA PRO A 112 -2.08 8.20 5.75
C PRO A 112 -0.82 8.01 4.90
N THR A 113 -0.31 6.79 4.87
CA THR A 113 0.87 6.40 4.09
C THR A 113 0.63 5.09 3.40
N ILE A 114 1.40 4.80 2.35
CA ILE A 114 1.44 3.50 1.69
C ILE A 114 2.73 2.80 2.08
N ALA A 115 2.61 1.55 2.52
CA ALA A 115 3.75 0.68 2.78
C ALA A 115 3.82 -0.42 1.72
N THR A 116 5.04 -0.82 1.36
CA THR A 116 5.29 -2.03 0.57
C THR A 116 6.13 -3.02 1.37
N LEU A 117 5.88 -4.30 1.11
CA LEU A 117 6.70 -5.37 1.64
C LEU A 117 7.99 -5.49 0.80
N LEU A 118 9.12 -5.54 1.48
CA LEU A 118 10.44 -5.71 0.87
C LEU A 118 10.91 -7.15 1.09
N PRO A 119 11.18 -7.93 0.02
CA PRO A 119 11.88 -9.20 0.16
C PRO A 119 13.33 -8.93 0.56
N LYS A 120 13.77 -9.48 1.68
CA LYS A 120 15.17 -9.38 2.13
C LYS A 120 16.00 -10.53 1.57
N LEU A 121 17.30 -10.31 1.46
CA LEU A 121 18.25 -11.32 0.94
C LEU A 121 18.34 -12.58 1.81
N ASP A 122 18.03 -12.47 3.08
CA ASP A 122 17.96 -13.60 4.05
C ASP A 122 16.63 -14.38 4.00
N GLY A 123 15.71 -14.01 3.11
CA GLY A 123 14.39 -14.62 2.96
C GLY A 123 13.33 -14.06 3.90
N GLN A 124 13.66 -13.13 4.78
CA GLN A 124 12.69 -12.43 5.61
C GLN A 124 11.95 -11.33 4.82
N THR A 125 11.03 -10.66 5.47
CA THR A 125 10.26 -9.57 4.89
C THR A 125 10.43 -8.31 5.71
N GLY A 126 10.82 -7.21 5.06
CA GLY A 126 10.84 -5.88 5.65
C GLY A 126 9.72 -4.99 5.10
N ILE A 127 9.73 -3.73 5.50
CA ILE A 127 8.74 -2.72 5.10
C ILE A 127 9.47 -1.46 4.64
N LEU A 128 9.06 -0.91 3.50
CA LEU A 128 9.39 0.45 3.08
C LEU A 128 8.14 1.33 3.19
N VAL A 129 8.24 2.48 3.82
CA VAL A 129 7.17 3.44 4.06
C VAL A 129 7.68 4.88 4.02
N ASP A 130 7.16 5.80 3.23
CA ASP A 130 6.07 5.84 2.27
C ASP A 130 6.55 5.44 0.85
N VAL A 131 5.65 4.90 0.03
CA VAL A 131 6.00 4.48 -1.34
C VAL A 131 5.06 5.09 -2.39
N GLY A 132 4.95 6.43 -2.38
CA GLY A 132 4.29 7.15 -3.47
C GLY A 132 3.00 7.88 -3.12
N LEU A 133 2.68 8.04 -1.84
CA LEU A 133 1.50 8.80 -1.41
C LEU A 133 1.81 10.26 -1.09
N ASN A 134 2.84 10.51 -0.31
CA ASN A 134 3.24 11.82 0.16
C ASN A 134 4.60 12.20 -0.44
N ALA A 135 4.58 12.85 -1.62
CA ALA A 135 5.82 13.25 -2.30
C ALA A 135 6.64 14.24 -1.46
N ASP A 136 5.96 15.19 -0.82
CA ASP A 136 6.56 16.14 0.11
C ASP A 136 6.05 15.86 1.52
N CYS A 137 6.97 15.65 2.44
CA CYS A 137 6.69 15.34 3.84
C CYS A 137 7.24 16.41 4.79
N LYS A 138 6.64 16.48 5.98
CA LYS A 138 7.22 17.15 7.14
C LYS A 138 7.92 16.12 8.04
N PRO A 139 8.91 16.54 8.86
CA PRO A 139 9.62 15.65 9.77
C PRO A 139 8.69 14.84 10.71
N GLU A 140 7.63 15.49 11.21
CA GLU A 140 6.66 14.87 12.10
C GLU A 140 5.85 13.75 11.41
N GLN A 141 5.63 13.89 10.09
CA GLN A 141 4.95 12.85 9.29
C GLN A 141 5.85 11.63 9.13
N LEU A 142 7.14 11.80 8.80
CA LEU A 142 8.09 10.70 8.72
C LEU A 142 8.25 9.99 10.07
N ASN A 143 8.27 10.75 11.18
CA ASN A 143 8.26 10.17 12.52
C ASN A 143 7.01 9.29 12.74
N GLN A 144 5.83 9.74 12.33
CA GLN A 144 4.61 8.92 12.39
C GLN A 144 4.66 7.70 11.44
N PHE A 145 5.24 7.83 10.25
CA PHE A 145 5.41 6.69 9.35
C PHE A 145 6.27 5.60 9.99
N GLY A 146 7.29 5.99 10.77
CA GLY A 146 8.07 5.06 11.59
C GLY A 146 7.22 4.29 12.60
N ILE A 147 6.32 4.98 13.30
CA ILE A 147 5.37 4.35 14.24
C ILE A 147 4.41 3.41 13.50
N LEU A 148 3.80 3.86 12.40
CA LEU A 148 2.86 3.05 11.62
C LEU A 148 3.53 1.81 11.04
N GLY A 149 4.74 1.95 10.46
CA GLY A 149 5.54 0.84 9.96
C GLY A 149 5.92 -0.16 11.07
N ASN A 150 6.34 0.34 12.24
CA ASN A 150 6.64 -0.48 13.41
C ASN A 150 5.42 -1.30 13.87
N LEU A 151 4.25 -0.67 13.97
CA LEU A 151 3.01 -1.37 14.33
C LEU A 151 2.63 -2.43 13.29
N TYR A 152 2.77 -2.12 12.00
CA TYR A 152 2.53 -3.08 10.94
C TYR A 152 3.48 -4.27 11.02
N ALA A 153 4.79 -4.02 11.17
CA ALA A 153 5.80 -5.07 11.33
C ALA A 153 5.51 -5.97 12.55
N LYS A 154 5.11 -5.34 13.66
CA LYS A 154 4.80 -6.07 14.90
C LYS A 154 3.54 -6.93 14.80
N HIS A 155 2.44 -6.39 14.26
CA HIS A 155 1.14 -7.05 14.32
C HIS A 155 0.78 -7.86 13.08
N ILE A 156 1.36 -7.54 11.93
CA ILE A 156 1.08 -8.23 10.66
C ILE A 156 2.23 -9.17 10.29
N LEU A 157 3.49 -8.73 10.44
CA LEU A 157 4.64 -9.58 10.15
C LEU A 157 5.12 -10.40 11.36
N ASN A 158 4.54 -10.18 12.55
CA ASN A 158 4.87 -10.85 13.80
C ASN A 158 6.34 -10.67 14.25
N ILE A 159 6.95 -9.52 13.93
CA ILE A 159 8.28 -9.15 14.40
C ILE A 159 8.13 -8.54 15.79
N SER A 160 8.64 -9.18 16.82
CA SER A 160 8.40 -8.80 18.23
C SER A 160 8.95 -7.42 18.59
N ASP A 161 10.12 -7.04 18.07
CA ASP A 161 10.79 -5.77 18.32
C ASP A 161 11.41 -5.23 17.02
N PRO A 162 10.56 -4.66 16.12
CA PRO A 162 11.05 -4.24 14.81
C PRO A 162 12.06 -3.10 14.89
N SER A 163 13.14 -3.20 14.14
CA SER A 163 14.08 -2.12 13.92
C SER A 163 13.55 -1.13 12.91
N VAL A 164 13.60 0.16 13.23
CA VAL A 164 13.17 1.27 12.37
C VAL A 164 14.39 2.09 11.96
N ALA A 165 14.56 2.34 10.67
CA ALA A 165 15.63 3.16 10.12
C ALA A 165 15.09 4.28 9.24
N LEU A 166 15.83 5.38 9.13
CA LEU A 166 15.58 6.45 8.18
C LEU A 166 16.43 6.21 6.93
N LEU A 167 15.79 6.17 5.76
CA LEU A 167 16.51 6.10 4.50
C LEU A 167 17.25 7.40 4.24
N ASN A 168 18.53 7.29 3.92
CA ASN A 168 19.39 8.45 3.75
C ASN A 168 20.50 8.16 2.71
N MET A 169 21.33 9.14 2.41
CA MET A 169 22.49 9.05 1.53
C MET A 169 23.80 8.71 2.27
N GLY A 170 23.76 8.51 3.57
CA GLY A 170 24.87 8.15 4.43
C GLY A 170 24.38 7.79 5.82
N GLU A 171 25.18 7.03 6.57
CA GLU A 171 24.80 6.49 7.88
C GLU A 171 24.91 7.49 9.03
N GLU A 172 25.71 8.55 8.85
CA GLU A 172 25.97 9.53 9.90
C GLU A 172 24.73 10.39 10.19
N GLU A 173 24.53 10.75 11.47
CA GLU A 173 23.38 11.50 11.97
C GLU A 173 23.11 12.82 11.22
N GLY A 174 24.14 13.55 10.85
CA GLY A 174 24.03 14.84 10.17
C GLY A 174 23.89 14.79 8.65
N LYS A 175 23.78 13.59 8.05
CA LYS A 175 23.65 13.43 6.59
C LYS A 175 22.23 13.66 6.08
N GLY A 176 22.16 13.86 4.77
CA GLY A 176 20.92 13.97 4.03
C GLY A 176 20.46 15.39 3.78
N ASN A 177 19.25 15.51 3.22
CA ASN A 177 18.59 16.76 2.97
C ASN A 177 18.00 17.34 4.27
N LEU A 178 17.43 18.55 4.19
CA LEU A 178 16.83 19.24 5.33
C LEU A 178 15.75 18.41 6.03
N LEU A 179 14.95 17.66 5.25
CA LEU A 179 13.92 16.79 5.77
C LEU A 179 14.53 15.65 6.61
N ALA A 180 15.53 14.95 6.09
CA ALA A 180 16.18 13.85 6.78
C ALA A 180 16.87 14.33 8.08
N GLN A 181 17.60 15.45 7.99
CA GLN A 181 18.28 16.05 9.15
C GLN A 181 17.30 16.48 10.26
N ALA A 182 16.13 17.01 9.89
CA ALA A 182 15.09 17.40 10.86
C ALA A 182 14.28 16.19 11.38
N THR A 183 14.18 15.09 10.62
CA THR A 183 13.47 13.87 11.01
C THR A 183 14.29 13.01 11.97
N TYR A 184 15.61 12.94 11.78
CA TYR A 184 16.47 12.07 12.55
C TYR A 184 16.32 12.24 14.07
N PRO A 185 16.40 13.45 14.66
CA PRO A 185 16.22 13.64 16.09
C PRO A 185 14.82 13.22 16.57
N LEU A 186 13.76 13.44 15.77
CA LEU A 186 12.41 13.04 16.15
C LEU A 186 12.28 11.50 16.24
N LEU A 187 12.87 10.77 15.30
CA LEU A 187 12.90 9.30 15.37
C LEU A 187 13.77 8.78 16.52
N LYS A 188 14.91 9.43 16.78
CA LYS A 188 15.84 9.08 17.85
C LYS A 188 15.25 9.26 19.24
N GLU A 189 14.46 10.30 19.44
CA GLU A 189 13.79 10.61 20.71
C GLU A 189 12.47 9.83 20.89
N ASN A 190 11.98 9.17 19.82
CA ASN A 190 10.71 8.47 19.85
C ASN A 190 10.81 7.13 20.58
N THR A 191 10.29 7.09 21.80
CA THR A 191 10.32 5.88 22.65
C THR A 191 9.35 4.77 22.22
N ALA A 192 8.47 5.04 21.25
CA ALA A 192 7.50 4.05 20.73
C ALA A 192 8.10 3.09 19.69
N ILE A 193 9.34 3.37 19.23
CA ILE A 193 10.02 2.59 18.19
C ILE A 193 11.47 2.29 18.60
N ARG A 194 12.02 1.22 18.07
CA ARG A 194 13.46 0.94 18.17
C ARG A 194 14.17 1.54 16.95
N PHE A 195 14.50 2.83 17.03
CA PHE A 195 15.22 3.51 15.98
C PHE A 195 16.70 3.12 15.98
N ILE A 196 17.22 2.73 14.81
CA ILE A 196 18.61 2.25 14.65
C ILE A 196 19.52 3.22 13.87
N GLY A 197 19.00 4.40 13.48
CA GLY A 197 19.74 5.40 12.71
C GLY A 197 19.41 5.41 11.23
N ASN A 198 20.33 5.94 10.42
CA ASN A 198 20.20 5.98 8.97
C ASN A 198 20.61 4.67 8.32
N VAL A 199 19.96 4.38 7.18
CA VAL A 199 20.36 3.33 6.23
C VAL A 199 20.46 3.91 4.82
N GLU A 200 21.31 3.33 3.98
CA GLU A 200 21.50 3.76 2.61
C GLU A 200 20.64 2.94 1.62
N GLY A 201 20.54 3.38 0.37
CA GLY A 201 19.82 2.67 -0.68
C GLY A 201 20.30 1.22 -0.91
N ARG A 202 21.58 0.93 -0.65
CA ARG A 202 22.14 -0.43 -0.71
C ARG A 202 21.63 -1.36 0.40
N ASP A 203 21.09 -0.78 1.47
CA ASP A 203 20.61 -1.52 2.65
C ASP A 203 19.12 -1.89 2.53
N VAL A 204 18.42 -1.42 1.49
CA VAL A 204 16.97 -1.59 1.35
C VAL A 204 16.53 -3.07 1.33
N PHE A 205 17.36 -3.94 0.78
CA PHE A 205 17.05 -5.37 0.64
C PHE A 205 17.85 -6.29 1.58
N ASN A 206 18.67 -5.72 2.47
CA ASN A 206 19.41 -6.53 3.46
C ASN A 206 18.65 -6.62 4.80
N ASP A 207 19.24 -7.25 5.78
CA ASP A 207 18.69 -7.52 7.12
C ASP A 207 18.91 -6.37 8.13
N LYS A 208 19.44 -5.21 7.70
CA LYS A 208 19.83 -4.11 8.59
C LYS A 208 18.66 -3.47 9.32
N ALA A 209 17.50 -3.32 8.65
CA ALA A 209 16.30 -2.75 9.25
C ALA A 209 15.03 -3.52 8.85
N ASP A 210 14.06 -3.62 9.76
CA ASP A 210 12.76 -4.22 9.50
C ASP A 210 11.80 -3.23 8.86
N VAL A 211 11.91 -1.95 9.24
CA VAL A 211 11.12 -0.85 8.73
C VAL A 211 12.04 0.26 8.25
N ILE A 212 11.93 0.62 6.99
CA ILE A 212 12.69 1.73 6.39
C ILE A 212 11.71 2.85 6.07
N VAL A 213 11.97 4.04 6.64
CA VAL A 213 11.14 5.24 6.50
C VAL A 213 11.73 6.20 5.48
N CYS A 214 10.91 6.69 4.57
CA CYS A 214 11.26 7.77 3.64
C CYS A 214 10.02 8.58 3.25
N ASP A 215 10.22 9.68 2.50
CA ASP A 215 9.12 10.33 1.80
C ASP A 215 8.63 9.49 0.61
N GLY A 216 7.38 9.76 0.17
CA GLY A 216 6.77 8.95 -0.88
C GLY A 216 7.42 9.12 -2.26
N PHE A 217 8.09 10.24 -2.54
CA PHE A 217 8.83 10.41 -3.78
C PHE A 217 10.02 9.45 -3.83
N THR A 218 10.84 9.46 -2.78
CA THR A 218 12.01 8.58 -2.66
C THR A 218 11.60 7.11 -2.68
N GLY A 219 10.59 6.74 -1.87
CA GLY A 219 10.12 5.36 -1.79
C GLY A 219 9.53 4.84 -3.10
N ASN A 220 8.78 5.67 -3.83
CA ASN A 220 8.25 5.29 -5.15
C ASN A 220 9.35 5.08 -6.20
N ILE A 221 10.40 5.90 -6.18
CA ILE A 221 11.55 5.71 -7.07
C ILE A 221 12.23 4.37 -6.78
N ILE A 222 12.47 4.05 -5.51
CA ILE A 222 13.09 2.77 -5.12
C ILE A 222 12.22 1.60 -5.59
N LEU A 223 10.91 1.64 -5.32
CA LEU A 223 9.99 0.59 -5.73
C LEU A 223 10.00 0.39 -7.25
N LYS A 224 9.87 1.46 -8.02
CA LYS A 224 9.88 1.39 -9.49
C LYS A 224 11.23 0.95 -10.06
N THR A 225 12.33 1.31 -9.41
CA THR A 225 13.66 0.83 -9.79
C THR A 225 13.80 -0.67 -9.54
N ALA A 226 13.33 -1.15 -8.37
CA ALA A 226 13.35 -2.58 -8.05
C ALA A 226 12.48 -3.39 -9.02
N GLU A 227 11.28 -2.92 -9.35
CA GLU A 227 10.43 -3.54 -10.38
C GLU A 227 11.13 -3.62 -11.73
N ALA A 228 11.75 -2.53 -12.19
CA ALA A 228 12.47 -2.50 -13.46
C ALA A 228 13.71 -3.42 -13.47
N MET A 229 14.44 -3.51 -12.37
CA MET A 229 15.57 -4.44 -12.23
C MET A 229 15.12 -5.90 -12.26
N TYR A 230 14.01 -6.23 -11.59
CA TYR A 230 13.43 -7.57 -11.64
C TYR A 230 13.02 -7.96 -13.07
N ASP A 231 12.34 -7.06 -13.79
CA ASP A 231 11.94 -7.30 -15.18
C ASP A 231 13.16 -7.49 -16.09
N ALA A 232 14.20 -6.67 -15.91
CA ALA A 232 15.44 -6.82 -16.67
C ALA A 232 16.14 -8.17 -16.42
N ALA A 233 16.17 -8.61 -15.15
CA ALA A 233 16.75 -9.91 -14.77
C ALA A 233 15.95 -11.12 -15.31
N LYS A 234 14.63 -10.97 -15.43
CA LYS A 234 13.75 -12.04 -15.95
C LYS A 234 13.87 -12.24 -17.46
N HIS A 235 14.30 -11.21 -18.19
CA HIS A 235 14.45 -11.24 -19.65
C HIS A 235 15.87 -11.58 -20.13
N GLN A 236 16.81 -11.86 -19.21
CA GLN A 236 18.13 -12.41 -19.48
C GLN A 236 18.14 -13.95 -19.36
#